data_92405aa3d63b9221a86ba2d8e2e78a2b
#
_entry.id   92405aa3d63b9221a86ba2d8e2e78a2b
#
_cell.length_a   1.000
_cell.length_b   1.000
_cell.length_c   1.000
_cell.angle_alpha   90.00
_cell.angle_beta   90.00
_cell.angle_gamma   90.00
#
_symmetry.space_group_name_H-M   'P 1'
#
loop_
_entity.id
_entity.type
_entity.pdbx_description
1 polymer ?
#
loop_
_entity_poly.entity_id
_entity_poly.type
_entity_poly.pdbx_seq_one_letter_code
_entity_poly.pdbx_strand_id
1 'polypeptide(L)'
;MGIVRKQSVQNSIYFYIGLMFGTVSTIILYPNAFNEYPEHLGLLQIIVAYSIVISTFSFLGTPKTLIRFFPKVENKNQLITLSFLIPVIGFLLVLLFYCLFKESFLEFLKPASTEIAELKSYNLLKLNFHLVFFMVSFLSFFEVLSSLSRSLLNATIPIFLREVFLKGMNILLLFLHWYNYIDFQTFLNLYISLYLVMIIILSITIFSKFNYKIAFKFDEIESKKLLLFGLYVLAGGASAILVSKVDMMMIGKLIGYKEVAFYTVAFFIGNVIRVPARAIGSITTPLIAKAWEKNNIKEIKEIYIKSSINQLLFGGLIFLLVWLNIDDGLSLLPLKFQGGKLVVLFIALSQLFNVATGVNGMIIVNSKHYKFDLYANFLLLCITLYFNWIFIPETSPFSTYDIVGINGAAFATALSILIFNTIKMIFIYQKMKIQPFTFNTLKSIILIGVVYFSISYISFPENVLYSLILRFSLLFALYIPLMLIFKISEDVNKIVIEVWDKYFIRN
;
A
#
# COMPACT_ATOMS: atom_id res chain seq x y z
N MET A 1 -0.03 22.09 21.28
CA MET A 1 -0.25 22.05 19.81
C MET A 1 1.03 22.07 18.96
N GLY A 2 2.16 22.64 19.43
CA GLY A 2 3.39 22.74 18.64
C GLY A 2 4.03 21.43 18.18
N ILE A 3 4.15 20.42 19.06
CA ILE A 3 4.81 19.13 18.77
C ILE A 3 4.05 18.35 17.71
N VAL A 4 2.73 18.22 17.84
CA VAL A 4 1.89 17.47 16.88
C VAL A 4 1.95 18.11 15.50
N ARG A 5 1.87 19.43 15.39
CA ARG A 5 1.96 20.15 14.12
C ARG A 5 3.33 19.94 13.46
N LYS A 6 4.42 20.06 14.24
CA LYS A 6 5.79 19.85 13.74
C LYS A 6 5.99 18.43 13.22
N GLN A 7 5.57 17.43 13.99
CA GLN A 7 5.66 16.01 13.55
C GLN A 7 4.79 15.72 12.32
N SER A 8 3.60 16.31 12.22
CA SER A 8 2.72 16.13 11.06
C SER A 8 3.39 16.64 9.77
N VAL A 9 3.98 17.84 9.80
CA VAL A 9 4.72 18.40 8.65
C VAL A 9 5.94 17.53 8.29
N GLN A 10 6.73 17.12 9.27
CA GLN A 10 7.90 16.26 9.05
C GLN A 10 7.49 14.92 8.45
N ASN A 11 6.43 14.29 8.96
CA ASN A 11 5.93 13.03 8.45
C ASN A 11 5.44 13.16 7.00
N SER A 12 4.76 14.26 6.65
CA SER A 12 4.36 14.53 5.28
C SER A 12 5.56 14.64 4.33
N ILE A 13 6.61 15.35 4.74
CA ILE A 13 7.85 15.46 3.95
C ILE A 13 8.48 14.07 3.75
N TYR A 14 8.58 13.26 4.80
CA TYR A 14 9.14 11.90 4.69
C TYR A 14 8.31 10.99 3.79
N PHE A 15 6.98 11.10 3.80
CA PHE A 15 6.13 10.36 2.87
C PHE A 15 6.36 10.76 1.41
N TYR A 16 6.54 12.07 1.12
CA TYR A 16 6.83 12.52 -0.25
C TYR A 16 8.23 12.10 -0.72
N ILE A 17 9.26 12.23 0.14
CA ILE A 17 10.61 11.72 -0.16
C ILE A 17 10.54 10.20 -0.39
N GLY A 18 9.84 9.48 0.47
CA GLY A 18 9.64 8.04 0.34
C GLY A 18 8.88 7.64 -0.92
N LEU A 19 7.94 8.46 -1.39
CA LEU A 19 7.27 8.25 -2.67
C LEU A 19 8.25 8.44 -3.83
N MET A 20 9.05 9.49 -3.82
CA MET A 20 10.08 9.73 -4.85
C MET A 20 11.09 8.57 -4.91
N PHE A 21 11.63 8.16 -3.76
CA PHE A 21 12.54 7.02 -3.68
C PHE A 21 11.89 5.72 -4.16
N GLY A 22 10.63 5.48 -3.77
CA GLY A 22 9.86 4.33 -4.23
C GLY A 22 9.64 4.35 -5.75
N THR A 23 9.35 5.51 -6.32
CA THR A 23 9.16 5.68 -7.77
C THR A 23 10.47 5.42 -8.52
N VAL A 24 11.56 6.03 -8.10
CA VAL A 24 12.89 5.83 -8.72
C VAL A 24 13.32 4.37 -8.62
N SER A 25 13.20 3.76 -7.43
CA SER A 25 13.60 2.35 -7.26
C SER A 25 12.71 1.41 -8.07
N THR A 26 11.39 1.58 -8.05
CA THR A 26 10.47 0.58 -8.65
C THR A 26 10.34 0.75 -10.16
N ILE A 27 10.30 1.98 -10.67
CA ILE A 27 10.10 2.21 -12.11
C ILE A 27 11.42 2.22 -12.86
N ILE A 28 12.49 2.76 -12.27
CA ILE A 28 13.76 2.95 -13.00
C ILE A 28 14.77 1.87 -12.61
N LEU A 29 15.11 1.78 -11.32
CA LEU A 29 16.26 0.98 -10.90
C LEU A 29 16.01 -0.53 -10.95
N TYR A 30 14.87 -1.02 -10.45
CA TYR A 30 14.58 -2.45 -10.47
C TYR A 30 14.54 -3.05 -11.88
N PRO A 31 13.84 -2.44 -12.88
CA PRO A 31 13.83 -2.98 -14.22
C PRO A 31 15.23 -3.02 -14.86
N ASN A 32 16.08 -2.02 -14.61
CA ASN A 32 17.42 -1.96 -15.16
C ASN A 32 18.40 -2.91 -14.43
N ALA A 33 18.39 -2.92 -13.10
CA ALA A 33 19.27 -3.76 -12.30
C ALA A 33 18.98 -5.27 -12.46
N PHE A 34 17.71 -5.63 -12.72
CA PHE A 34 17.26 -7.03 -12.87
C PHE A 34 16.84 -7.38 -14.30
N ASN A 35 17.25 -6.59 -15.30
CA ASN A 35 16.90 -6.85 -16.70
C ASN A 35 17.36 -8.22 -17.20
N GLU A 36 18.54 -8.66 -16.79
CA GLU A 36 19.09 -9.95 -17.18
C GLU A 36 18.33 -11.11 -16.52
N TYR A 37 18.05 -11.00 -15.23
CA TYR A 37 17.38 -12.00 -14.38
C TYR A 37 16.15 -11.42 -13.65
N PRO A 38 15.02 -11.19 -14.33
CA PRO A 38 13.81 -10.62 -13.69
C PRO A 38 13.28 -11.47 -12.53
N GLU A 39 13.51 -12.80 -12.56
CA GLU A 39 13.15 -13.73 -11.51
C GLU A 39 13.79 -13.40 -10.15
N HIS A 40 14.94 -12.71 -10.12
CA HIS A 40 15.56 -12.24 -8.88
C HIS A 40 14.73 -11.14 -8.21
N LEU A 41 14.19 -10.19 -8.99
CA LEU A 41 13.24 -9.20 -8.46
C LEU A 41 11.95 -9.87 -7.97
N GLY A 42 11.43 -10.83 -8.73
CA GLY A 42 10.26 -11.61 -8.33
C GLY A 42 10.50 -12.35 -7.01
N LEU A 43 11.65 -13.01 -6.86
CA LEU A 43 12.03 -13.69 -5.62
C LEU A 43 12.08 -12.71 -4.43
N LEU A 44 12.71 -11.54 -4.59
CA LEU A 44 12.72 -10.49 -3.55
C LEU A 44 11.30 -10.12 -3.14
N GLN A 45 10.41 -9.85 -4.09
CA GLN A 45 9.04 -9.46 -3.81
C GLN A 45 8.23 -10.58 -3.13
N ILE A 46 8.46 -11.81 -3.49
CA ILE A 46 7.83 -12.99 -2.88
C ILE A 46 8.31 -13.19 -1.43
N ILE A 47 9.62 -13.09 -1.18
CA ILE A 47 10.18 -13.15 0.18
C ILE A 47 9.55 -12.05 1.04
N VAL A 48 9.49 -10.82 0.53
CA VAL A 48 8.86 -9.69 1.23
C VAL A 48 7.37 -9.96 1.48
N ALA A 49 6.62 -10.48 0.49
CA ALA A 49 5.20 -10.76 0.61
C ALA A 49 4.92 -11.82 1.69
N TYR A 50 5.60 -12.96 1.65
CA TYR A 50 5.45 -14.00 2.69
C TYR A 50 5.86 -13.49 4.05
N SER A 51 6.97 -12.75 4.15
CA SER A 51 7.45 -12.23 5.43
C SER A 51 6.44 -11.26 6.07
N ILE A 52 5.83 -10.37 5.29
CA ILE A 52 4.80 -9.44 5.78
C ILE A 52 3.56 -10.20 6.26
N VAL A 53 3.10 -11.20 5.50
CA VAL A 53 1.94 -12.01 5.87
C VAL A 53 2.22 -12.81 7.14
N ILE A 54 3.32 -13.55 7.20
CA ILE A 54 3.68 -14.40 8.33
C ILE A 54 3.96 -13.55 9.59
N SER A 55 4.65 -12.40 9.47
CA SER A 55 4.92 -11.51 10.60
C SER A 55 3.63 -11.01 11.25
N THR A 56 2.56 -10.83 10.47
CA THR A 56 1.26 -10.41 11.00
C THR A 56 0.69 -11.43 11.99
N PHE A 57 0.88 -12.71 11.74
CA PHE A 57 0.52 -13.78 12.67
C PHE A 57 1.52 -13.90 13.82
N SER A 58 2.80 -13.61 13.60
CA SER A 58 3.83 -13.64 14.63
C SER A 58 3.59 -12.61 15.75
N PHE A 59 3.28 -11.35 15.40
CA PHE A 59 3.06 -10.32 16.43
C PHE A 59 1.63 -10.26 17.00
N LEU A 60 0.66 -11.07 16.54
CA LEU A 60 -0.68 -11.26 17.13
C LEU A 60 -1.41 -9.95 17.50
N GLY A 61 -1.35 -8.92 16.66
CA GLY A 61 -1.99 -7.63 16.89
C GLY A 61 -1.34 -6.76 17.98
N THR A 62 -0.23 -7.18 18.55
CA THR A 62 0.51 -6.47 19.62
C THR A 62 0.79 -4.99 19.32
N PRO A 63 1.17 -4.57 18.10
CA PRO A 63 1.41 -3.16 17.81
C PRO A 63 0.23 -2.24 18.11
N LYS A 64 -0.98 -2.65 17.76
CA LYS A 64 -2.19 -1.86 18.02
C LYS A 64 -2.64 -1.96 19.49
N THR A 65 -2.42 -3.13 20.08
CA THR A 65 -2.68 -3.35 21.52
C THR A 65 -1.82 -2.42 22.37
N LEU A 66 -0.53 -2.34 22.07
CA LEU A 66 0.41 -1.45 22.75
C LEU A 66 -0.05 0.01 22.70
N ILE A 67 -0.35 0.55 21.52
CA ILE A 67 -0.83 1.94 21.37
C ILE A 67 -2.10 2.20 22.18
N ARG A 68 -3.05 1.25 22.19
CA ARG A 68 -4.34 1.43 22.87
C ARG A 68 -4.23 1.41 24.39
N PHE A 69 -3.41 0.50 24.93
CA PHE A 69 -3.34 0.24 26.36
C PHE A 69 -2.22 1.02 27.06
N PHE A 70 -1.20 1.48 26.35
CA PHE A 70 -0.08 2.22 26.93
C PHE A 70 -0.48 3.42 27.82
N PRO A 71 -1.48 4.26 27.44
CA PRO A 71 -1.92 5.36 28.32
C PRO A 71 -2.77 4.90 29.51
N LYS A 72 -3.29 3.66 29.52
CA LYS A 72 -4.28 3.17 30.50
C LYS A 72 -3.65 2.27 31.59
N VAL A 73 -2.50 1.65 31.28
CA VAL A 73 -1.84 0.72 32.18
C VAL A 73 -0.87 1.49 33.11
N GLU A 74 -0.93 1.22 34.42
CA GLU A 74 -0.04 1.85 35.39
C GLU A 74 1.39 1.34 35.22
N ASN A 75 1.57 0.03 35.13
CA ASN A 75 2.89 -0.59 34.97
C ASN A 75 3.28 -0.73 33.48
N LYS A 76 3.82 0.33 32.91
CA LYS A 76 4.26 0.35 31.51
C LYS A 76 5.34 -0.68 31.19
N ASN A 77 6.20 -1.02 32.15
CA ASN A 77 7.25 -2.01 31.94
C ASN A 77 6.70 -3.42 31.71
N GLN A 78 5.62 -3.80 32.42
CA GLN A 78 4.93 -5.08 32.15
C GLN A 78 4.31 -5.12 30.77
N LEU A 79 3.61 -4.07 30.37
CA LEU A 79 3.00 -3.97 29.02
C LEU A 79 4.07 -4.07 27.92
N ILE A 80 5.20 -3.38 28.08
CA ILE A 80 6.30 -3.41 27.11
C ILE A 80 6.91 -4.81 27.07
N THR A 81 7.21 -5.43 28.24
CA THR A 81 7.77 -6.79 28.29
C THR A 81 6.84 -7.78 27.59
N LEU A 82 5.54 -7.74 27.87
CA LEU A 82 4.55 -8.60 27.22
C LEU A 82 4.49 -8.35 25.71
N SER A 83 4.59 -7.09 25.31
CA SER A 83 4.57 -6.69 23.88
C SER A 83 5.79 -7.19 23.10
N PHE A 84 6.92 -7.47 23.75
CA PHE A 84 8.07 -8.12 23.13
C PHE A 84 8.01 -9.65 23.22
N LEU A 85 7.46 -10.21 24.30
CA LEU A 85 7.33 -11.66 24.47
C LEU A 85 6.35 -12.28 23.47
N ILE A 86 5.20 -11.64 23.22
CA ILE A 86 4.20 -12.17 22.30
C ILE A 86 4.77 -12.41 20.89
N PRO A 87 5.47 -11.46 20.24
CA PRO A 87 6.12 -11.70 18.94
C PRO A 87 7.19 -12.81 18.99
N VAL A 88 7.93 -12.94 20.09
CA VAL A 88 8.90 -14.05 20.25
C VAL A 88 8.18 -15.39 20.27
N ILE A 89 7.15 -15.53 21.09
CA ILE A 89 6.35 -16.76 21.17
C ILE A 89 5.68 -17.04 19.82
N GLY A 90 5.05 -16.02 19.20
CA GLY A 90 4.44 -16.16 17.89
C GLY A 90 5.42 -16.58 16.80
N PHE A 91 6.63 -16.02 16.81
CA PHE A 91 7.70 -16.41 15.90
C PHE A 91 8.15 -17.87 16.12
N LEU A 92 8.32 -18.28 17.36
CA LEU A 92 8.66 -19.68 17.71
C LEU A 92 7.56 -20.65 17.28
N LEU A 93 6.29 -20.28 17.43
CA LEU A 93 5.16 -21.08 16.94
C LEU A 93 5.17 -21.20 15.41
N VAL A 94 5.47 -20.12 14.69
CA VAL A 94 5.62 -20.13 13.23
C VAL A 94 6.78 -21.02 12.80
N LEU A 95 7.93 -20.94 13.48
CA LEU A 95 9.07 -21.82 13.23
C LEU A 95 8.73 -23.29 13.50
N LEU A 96 8.09 -23.58 14.63
CA LEU A 96 7.67 -24.93 14.98
C LEU A 96 6.72 -25.50 13.92
N PHE A 97 5.71 -24.72 13.51
CA PHE A 97 4.79 -25.11 12.44
C PHE A 97 5.54 -25.41 11.14
N TYR A 98 6.46 -24.53 10.75
CA TYR A 98 7.27 -24.76 9.55
C TYR A 98 8.14 -26.02 9.68
N CYS A 99 8.81 -26.25 10.81
CA CYS A 99 9.64 -27.45 11.01
C CYS A 99 8.82 -28.74 10.93
N LEU A 100 7.58 -28.74 11.47
CA LEU A 100 6.69 -29.89 11.46
C LEU A 100 6.10 -30.18 10.06
N PHE A 101 5.82 -29.14 9.28
CA PHE A 101 5.13 -29.22 7.99
C PHE A 101 5.98 -28.76 6.81
N LYS A 102 7.30 -28.73 6.97
CA LYS A 102 8.22 -28.16 5.97
C LYS A 102 8.01 -28.71 4.57
N GLU A 103 7.95 -30.02 4.41
CA GLU A 103 7.83 -30.64 3.10
C GLU A 103 6.46 -30.37 2.48
N SER A 104 5.39 -30.53 3.24
CA SER A 104 4.03 -30.24 2.78
C SER A 104 3.86 -28.76 2.44
N PHE A 105 4.48 -27.86 3.21
CA PHE A 105 4.43 -26.43 2.94
C PHE A 105 5.24 -26.05 1.68
N LEU A 106 6.43 -26.62 1.51
CA LEU A 106 7.23 -26.40 0.30
C LEU A 106 6.53 -26.99 -0.94
N GLU A 107 5.91 -28.16 -0.82
CA GLU A 107 5.13 -28.76 -1.90
C GLU A 107 3.89 -27.89 -2.24
N PHE A 108 3.22 -27.35 -1.23
CA PHE A 108 2.12 -26.39 -1.45
C PHE A 108 2.61 -25.16 -2.25
N LEU A 109 3.85 -24.68 -2.04
CA LEU A 109 4.42 -23.56 -2.77
C LEU A 109 4.94 -23.92 -4.16
N LYS A 110 5.08 -25.22 -4.46
CA LYS A 110 5.53 -25.69 -5.78
C LYS A 110 4.57 -25.23 -6.87
N PRO A 111 5.07 -24.68 -7.99
CA PRO A 111 4.23 -24.29 -9.12
C PRO A 111 3.40 -25.47 -9.64
N ALA A 112 2.20 -25.17 -10.13
CA ALA A 112 1.34 -26.18 -10.74
C ALA A 112 1.86 -26.62 -12.12
N SER A 113 2.61 -25.75 -12.78
CA SER A 113 3.22 -26.01 -14.10
C SER A 113 4.55 -26.77 -13.97
N THR A 114 4.86 -27.55 -15.00
CA THR A 114 6.12 -28.30 -15.14
C THR A 114 7.19 -27.59 -15.96
N GLU A 115 6.96 -26.32 -16.32
CA GLU A 115 7.93 -25.54 -17.08
C GLU A 115 9.27 -25.36 -16.32
N ILE A 116 10.37 -25.49 -17.04
CA ILE A 116 11.72 -25.42 -16.46
C ILE A 116 11.96 -24.06 -15.76
N ALA A 117 11.42 -22.97 -16.30
CA ALA A 117 11.54 -21.63 -15.72
C ALA A 117 10.87 -21.52 -14.35
N GLU A 118 9.69 -22.12 -14.17
CA GLU A 118 8.96 -22.13 -12.91
C GLU A 118 9.61 -23.01 -11.85
N LEU A 119 10.11 -24.18 -12.27
CA LEU A 119 10.88 -25.05 -11.37
C LEU A 119 12.18 -24.37 -10.91
N LYS A 120 12.84 -23.61 -11.77
CA LYS A 120 14.01 -22.79 -11.41
C LYS A 120 13.64 -21.74 -10.36
N SER A 121 12.53 -21.03 -10.56
CA SER A 121 12.01 -20.04 -9.63
C SER A 121 11.64 -20.64 -8.27
N TYR A 122 11.04 -21.81 -8.26
CA TYR A 122 10.75 -22.56 -7.04
C TYR A 122 12.03 -23.00 -6.30
N ASN A 123 13.03 -23.48 -7.02
CA ASN A 123 14.30 -23.86 -6.41
C ASN A 123 15.00 -22.65 -5.79
N LEU A 124 14.95 -21.48 -6.44
CA LEU A 124 15.46 -20.23 -5.86
C LEU A 124 14.74 -19.87 -4.55
N LEU A 125 13.41 -20.00 -4.48
CA LEU A 125 12.66 -19.78 -3.24
C LEU A 125 13.10 -20.78 -2.16
N LYS A 126 13.16 -22.07 -2.50
CA LYS A 126 13.52 -23.14 -1.56
C LYS A 126 14.90 -22.92 -0.93
N LEU A 127 15.89 -22.50 -1.72
CA LEU A 127 17.24 -22.17 -1.25
C LEU A 127 17.25 -20.97 -0.31
N ASN A 128 16.44 -19.95 -0.60
CA ASN A 128 16.41 -18.68 0.14
C ASN A 128 15.27 -18.59 1.17
N PHE A 129 14.51 -19.67 1.39
CA PHE A 129 13.34 -19.62 2.27
C PHE A 129 13.69 -19.28 3.72
N HIS A 130 14.89 -19.63 4.20
CA HIS A 130 15.38 -19.25 5.52
C HIS A 130 15.40 -17.73 5.73
N LEU A 131 15.59 -16.94 4.68
CA LEU A 131 15.59 -15.47 4.72
C LEU A 131 14.20 -14.91 5.07
N VAL A 132 13.13 -15.63 4.73
CA VAL A 132 11.76 -15.26 5.15
C VAL A 132 11.67 -15.21 6.67
N PHE A 133 12.24 -16.17 7.39
CA PHE A 133 12.19 -16.19 8.86
C PHE A 133 12.99 -15.06 9.50
N PHE A 134 14.18 -14.75 9.00
CA PHE A 134 14.92 -13.58 9.46
C PHE A 134 14.11 -12.31 9.26
N MET A 135 13.50 -12.15 8.09
CA MET A 135 12.70 -10.97 7.80
C MET A 135 11.40 -10.92 8.63
N VAL A 136 10.74 -12.06 8.89
CA VAL A 136 9.58 -12.16 9.80
C VAL A 136 9.94 -11.67 11.19
N SER A 137 11.08 -12.14 11.74
CA SER A 137 11.58 -11.70 13.04
C SER A 137 11.82 -10.20 13.05
N PHE A 138 12.58 -9.68 12.09
CA PHE A 138 12.91 -8.25 12.02
C PHE A 138 11.67 -7.37 11.83
N LEU A 139 10.74 -7.74 10.96
CA LEU A 139 9.48 -7.02 10.79
C LEU A 139 8.66 -7.00 12.07
N SER A 140 8.56 -8.12 12.78
CA SER A 140 7.78 -8.21 14.02
C SER A 140 8.33 -7.29 15.10
N PHE A 141 9.64 -7.30 15.32
CA PHE A 141 10.29 -6.41 16.30
C PHE A 141 10.21 -4.94 15.88
N PHE A 142 10.42 -4.64 14.61
CA PHE A 142 10.30 -3.28 14.10
C PHE A 142 8.89 -2.72 14.31
N GLU A 143 7.83 -3.50 14.07
CA GLU A 143 6.44 -3.05 14.27
C GLU A 143 6.13 -2.78 15.75
N VAL A 144 6.63 -3.62 16.67
CA VAL A 144 6.45 -3.41 18.12
C VAL A 144 7.20 -2.15 18.56
N LEU A 145 8.47 -2.00 18.20
CA LEU A 145 9.26 -0.81 18.52
C LEU A 145 8.65 0.46 17.91
N SER A 146 8.17 0.40 16.66
CA SER A 146 7.47 1.51 16.02
C SER A 146 6.21 1.92 16.79
N SER A 147 5.50 0.95 17.34
CA SER A 147 4.29 1.20 18.14
C SER A 147 4.63 1.76 19.50
N LEU A 148 5.72 1.30 20.13
CA LEU A 148 6.23 1.85 21.37
C LEU A 148 6.68 3.31 21.17
N SER A 149 7.43 3.61 20.10
CA SER A 149 7.84 4.98 19.76
C SER A 149 6.64 5.92 19.59
N ARG A 150 5.58 5.44 18.89
CA ARG A 150 4.32 6.19 18.75
C ARG A 150 3.60 6.39 20.08
N SER A 151 3.60 5.39 20.95
CA SER A 151 3.02 5.48 22.29
C SER A 151 3.77 6.49 23.18
N LEU A 152 5.06 6.70 22.93
CA LEU A 152 5.91 7.72 23.54
C LEU A 152 5.83 9.09 22.81
N LEU A 153 4.79 9.29 21.98
CA LEU A 153 4.55 10.52 21.19
C LEU A 153 5.65 10.87 20.19
N ASN A 154 6.42 9.88 19.73
CA ASN A 154 7.42 10.04 18.69
C ASN A 154 7.09 9.18 17.47
N ALA A 155 6.25 9.69 16.58
CA ALA A 155 5.89 9.01 15.35
C ALA A 155 6.88 9.25 14.20
N THR A 156 7.76 10.24 14.33
CA THR A 156 8.60 10.74 13.24
C THR A 156 9.71 9.77 12.88
N ILE A 157 10.40 9.19 13.88
CA ILE A 157 11.53 8.27 13.66
C ILE A 157 11.12 6.98 12.94
N PRO A 158 10.07 6.25 13.36
CA PRO A 158 9.64 5.06 12.62
C PRO A 158 9.25 5.34 11.17
N ILE A 159 8.62 6.50 10.91
CA ILE A 159 8.25 6.91 9.55
C ILE A 159 9.49 7.23 8.73
N PHE A 160 10.45 7.99 9.28
CA PHE A 160 11.73 8.26 8.63
C PHE A 160 12.47 6.96 8.24
N LEU A 161 12.58 6.02 9.17
CA LEU A 161 13.26 4.76 8.93
C LEU A 161 12.59 3.94 7.82
N ARG A 162 11.26 3.89 7.78
CA ARG A 162 10.51 3.14 6.77
C ARG A 162 10.48 3.82 5.41
N GLU A 163 10.24 5.13 5.37
CA GLU A 163 10.00 5.85 4.12
C GLU A 163 11.27 6.40 3.49
N VAL A 164 12.22 6.86 4.30
CA VAL A 164 13.43 7.51 3.78
C VAL A 164 14.63 6.58 3.86
N PHE A 165 14.97 6.07 5.06
CA PHE A 165 16.16 5.26 5.26
C PHE A 165 16.12 3.96 4.45
N LEU A 166 15.08 3.13 4.64
CA LEU A 166 14.97 1.83 3.96
C LEU A 166 14.99 1.99 2.44
N LYS A 167 14.20 2.92 1.92
CA LYS A 167 14.12 3.13 0.46
C LYS A 167 15.38 3.77 -0.10
N GLY A 168 16.00 4.71 0.62
CA GLY A 168 17.27 5.32 0.22
C GLY A 168 18.40 4.29 0.21
N MET A 169 18.53 3.47 1.24
CA MET A 169 19.51 2.39 1.28
C MET A 169 19.25 1.31 0.21
N ASN A 170 17.98 1.02 -0.08
CA ASN A 170 17.64 0.12 -1.18
C ASN A 170 18.10 0.68 -2.54
N ILE A 171 17.98 1.98 -2.78
CA ILE A 171 18.51 2.63 -3.99
C ILE A 171 20.04 2.42 -4.07
N LEU A 172 20.75 2.62 -2.97
CA LEU A 172 22.19 2.40 -2.89
C LEU A 172 22.54 0.94 -3.22
N LEU A 173 21.87 -0.03 -2.61
CA LEU A 173 22.10 -1.45 -2.88
C LEU A 173 21.80 -1.82 -4.33
N LEU A 174 20.76 -1.23 -4.93
CA LEU A 174 20.44 -1.43 -6.35
C LEU A 174 21.53 -0.90 -7.26
N PHE A 175 22.11 0.25 -6.99
CA PHE A 175 23.25 0.76 -7.74
C PHE A 175 24.47 -0.17 -7.61
N LEU A 176 24.78 -0.64 -6.40
CA LEU A 176 25.90 -1.57 -6.18
C LEU A 176 25.70 -2.88 -6.95
N HIS A 177 24.47 -3.40 -7.01
CA HIS A 177 24.14 -4.60 -7.76
C HIS A 177 24.16 -4.36 -9.28
N TRP A 178 23.60 -3.24 -9.74
CA TRP A 178 23.56 -2.90 -11.17
C TRP A 178 24.96 -2.73 -11.78
N TYR A 179 25.89 -2.16 -11.04
CA TYR A 179 27.29 -2.04 -11.46
C TYR A 179 28.15 -3.27 -11.14
N ASN A 180 27.54 -4.40 -10.73
CA ASN A 180 28.20 -5.66 -10.40
C ASN A 180 29.24 -5.58 -9.27
N TYR A 181 29.12 -4.61 -8.34
CA TYR A 181 29.96 -4.59 -7.13
C TYR A 181 29.53 -5.66 -6.12
N ILE A 182 28.26 -6.06 -6.14
CA ILE A 182 27.71 -7.13 -5.31
C ILE A 182 26.84 -8.08 -6.15
N ASP A 183 26.91 -9.37 -5.86
CA ASP A 183 26.04 -10.37 -6.45
C ASP A 183 24.62 -10.32 -5.86
N PHE A 184 23.69 -11.05 -6.48
CA PHE A 184 22.29 -11.06 -6.04
C PHE A 184 22.10 -11.59 -4.61
N GLN A 185 22.87 -12.62 -4.21
CA GLN A 185 22.75 -13.20 -2.87
C GLN A 185 23.20 -12.20 -1.81
N THR A 186 24.29 -11.49 -2.05
CA THR A 186 24.78 -10.41 -1.18
C THR A 186 23.77 -9.25 -1.12
N PHE A 187 23.21 -8.84 -2.27
CA PHE A 187 22.16 -7.84 -2.33
C PHE A 187 20.97 -8.24 -1.45
N LEU A 188 20.47 -9.47 -1.57
CA LEU A 188 19.32 -9.98 -0.83
C LEU A 188 19.59 -10.02 0.69
N ASN A 189 20.76 -10.48 1.08
CA ASN A 189 21.19 -10.54 2.48
C ASN A 189 21.31 -9.13 3.09
N LEU A 190 21.91 -8.20 2.37
CA LEU A 190 22.05 -6.80 2.80
C LEU A 190 20.69 -6.11 2.89
N TYR A 191 19.80 -6.32 1.91
CA TYR A 191 18.44 -5.76 1.94
C TYR A 191 17.67 -6.19 3.19
N ILE A 192 17.72 -7.48 3.55
CA ILE A 192 17.08 -7.99 4.75
C ILE A 192 17.74 -7.45 6.01
N SER A 193 19.06 -7.31 6.00
CA SER A 193 19.83 -6.76 7.14
C SER A 193 19.51 -5.28 7.41
N LEU A 194 19.01 -4.51 6.43
CA LEU A 194 18.53 -3.14 6.66
C LEU A 194 17.44 -3.08 7.73
N TYR A 195 16.58 -4.09 7.81
CA TYR A 195 15.55 -4.15 8.85
C TYR A 195 16.15 -4.33 10.25
N LEU A 196 17.25 -5.10 10.37
CA LEU A 196 17.98 -5.20 11.63
C LEU A 196 18.60 -3.85 12.02
N VAL A 197 19.20 -3.13 11.07
CA VAL A 197 19.75 -1.78 11.32
C VAL A 197 18.64 -0.83 11.79
N MET A 198 17.44 -0.88 11.17
CA MET A 198 16.29 -0.08 11.60
C MET A 198 15.86 -0.41 13.04
N ILE A 199 15.87 -1.67 13.45
CA ILE A 199 15.58 -2.11 14.80
C ILE A 199 16.60 -1.52 15.78
N ILE A 200 17.89 -1.61 15.46
CA ILE A 200 18.99 -1.09 16.31
C ILE A 200 18.82 0.41 16.51
N ILE A 201 18.66 1.19 15.42
CA ILE A 201 18.49 2.65 15.49
C ILE A 201 17.25 2.99 16.35
N LEU A 202 16.14 2.30 16.11
CA LEU A 202 14.90 2.58 16.83
C LEU A 202 14.99 2.18 18.31
N SER A 203 15.65 1.08 18.62
CA SER A 203 15.91 0.65 20.00
C SER A 203 16.76 1.65 20.75
N ILE A 204 17.88 2.10 20.15
CA ILE A 204 18.74 3.10 20.77
C ILE A 204 17.95 4.39 21.03
N THR A 205 17.17 4.86 20.07
CA THR A 205 16.40 6.12 20.20
C THR A 205 15.29 6.05 21.24
N ILE A 206 14.71 4.88 21.48
CA ILE A 206 13.67 4.68 22.49
C ILE A 206 14.30 4.52 23.88
N PHE A 207 15.23 3.57 24.02
CA PHE A 207 15.76 3.19 25.35
C PHE A 207 16.79 4.17 25.90
N SER A 208 17.36 5.08 25.06
CA SER A 208 18.13 6.21 25.58
C SER A 208 17.28 7.25 26.32
N LYS A 209 15.96 7.29 26.06
CA LYS A 209 15.04 8.27 26.66
C LYS A 209 14.04 7.65 27.64
N PHE A 210 13.88 6.37 27.60
CA PHE A 210 12.92 5.63 28.42
C PHE A 210 13.61 4.56 29.24
N ASN A 211 13.64 4.73 30.57
CA ASN A 211 14.20 3.73 31.50
C ASN A 211 13.32 2.50 31.59
N TYR A 212 13.54 1.55 30.67
CA TYR A 212 12.87 0.27 30.65
C TYR A 212 13.52 -0.73 31.59
N LYS A 213 12.68 -1.40 32.39
CA LYS A 213 13.08 -2.53 33.21
C LYS A 213 12.23 -3.74 32.85
N ILE A 214 12.86 -4.88 32.60
CA ILE A 214 12.14 -6.11 32.32
C ILE A 214 11.29 -6.49 33.54
N ALA A 215 9.99 -6.74 33.33
CA ALA A 215 9.04 -7.07 34.37
C ALA A 215 8.26 -8.33 33.98
N PHE A 216 8.51 -9.44 34.67
CA PHE A 216 7.87 -10.74 34.40
C PHE A 216 6.63 -11.02 35.28
N LYS A 217 6.28 -10.13 36.20
CA LYS A 217 5.04 -10.28 36.97
C LYS A 217 3.90 -9.69 36.12
N PHE A 218 3.02 -10.56 35.63
CA PHE A 218 1.88 -10.16 34.82
C PHE A 218 0.60 -10.33 35.64
N ASP A 219 -0.27 -9.31 35.61
CA ASP A 219 -1.62 -9.46 36.06
C ASP A 219 -2.40 -10.32 35.04
N GLU A 220 -2.96 -11.44 35.52
CA GLU A 220 -3.64 -12.42 34.67
C GLU A 220 -4.84 -11.82 33.93
N ILE A 221 -5.61 -10.97 34.62
CA ILE A 221 -6.82 -10.33 34.04
C ILE A 221 -6.43 -9.32 32.95
N GLU A 222 -5.39 -8.52 33.18
CA GLU A 222 -4.92 -7.56 32.18
C GLU A 222 -4.28 -8.26 30.99
N SER A 223 -3.45 -9.28 31.21
CA SER A 223 -2.80 -10.06 30.15
C SER A 223 -3.82 -10.74 29.24
N LYS A 224 -4.89 -11.31 29.80
CA LYS A 224 -5.99 -11.92 29.03
C LYS A 224 -6.74 -10.89 28.17
N LYS A 225 -7.04 -9.69 28.72
CA LYS A 225 -7.70 -8.61 27.96
C LYS A 225 -6.82 -8.13 26.79
N LEU A 226 -5.50 -8.01 27.02
CA LEU A 226 -4.54 -7.61 25.99
C LEU A 226 -4.46 -8.64 24.86
N LEU A 227 -4.37 -9.91 25.18
CA LEU A 227 -4.33 -11.01 24.20
C LEU A 227 -5.62 -11.09 23.39
N LEU A 228 -6.79 -11.07 24.05
CA LEU A 228 -8.08 -11.10 23.36
C LEU A 228 -8.27 -9.90 22.42
N PHE A 229 -7.84 -8.72 22.84
CA PHE A 229 -7.87 -7.56 21.98
C PHE A 229 -6.89 -7.69 20.80
N GLY A 230 -5.69 -8.22 21.05
CA GLY A 230 -4.70 -8.50 20.00
C GLY A 230 -5.23 -9.47 18.96
N LEU A 231 -5.86 -10.57 19.37
CA LEU A 231 -6.50 -11.54 18.47
C LEU A 231 -7.63 -10.92 17.66
N TYR A 232 -8.46 -10.09 18.28
CA TYR A 232 -9.51 -9.37 17.57
C TYR A 232 -8.93 -8.41 16.49
N VAL A 233 -7.88 -7.69 16.84
CA VAL A 233 -7.17 -6.80 15.91
C VAL A 233 -6.50 -7.58 14.79
N LEU A 234 -5.92 -8.75 15.11
CA LEU A 234 -5.34 -9.65 14.11
C LEU A 234 -6.41 -10.09 13.11
N ALA A 235 -7.55 -10.59 13.58
CA ALA A 235 -8.62 -11.05 12.71
C ALA A 235 -9.10 -9.96 11.72
N GLY A 236 -9.19 -8.70 12.16
CA GLY A 236 -9.58 -7.58 11.29
C GLY A 236 -8.47 -7.08 10.37
N GLY A 237 -7.21 -7.11 10.85
CA GLY A 237 -6.07 -6.57 10.11
C GLY A 237 -5.41 -7.55 9.15
N ALA A 238 -5.40 -8.83 9.48
CA ALA A 238 -4.76 -9.87 8.68
C ALA A 238 -5.36 -9.98 7.27
N SER A 239 -6.70 -9.91 7.17
CA SER A 239 -7.39 -9.97 5.86
C SER A 239 -6.93 -8.84 4.92
N ALA A 240 -6.82 -7.60 5.42
CA ALA A 240 -6.39 -6.47 4.60
C ALA A 240 -4.92 -6.61 4.14
N ILE A 241 -4.05 -7.17 5.00
CA ILE A 241 -2.64 -7.43 4.66
C ILE A 241 -2.55 -8.55 3.64
N LEU A 242 -3.28 -9.64 3.83
CA LEU A 242 -3.36 -10.75 2.86
C LEU A 242 -3.80 -10.26 1.49
N VAL A 243 -4.89 -9.50 1.40
CA VAL A 243 -5.35 -8.91 0.12
C VAL A 243 -4.26 -8.12 -0.57
N SER A 244 -3.44 -7.38 0.18
CA SER A 244 -2.38 -6.55 -0.42
C SER A 244 -1.21 -7.35 -1.01
N LYS A 245 -1.10 -8.65 -0.73
CA LYS A 245 0.02 -9.52 -1.12
C LYS A 245 -0.39 -10.77 -1.89
N VAL A 246 -1.68 -11.11 -1.84
CA VAL A 246 -2.18 -12.37 -2.42
C VAL A 246 -1.94 -12.47 -3.92
N ASP A 247 -2.05 -11.37 -4.66
CA ASP A 247 -1.80 -11.37 -6.11
C ASP A 247 -0.37 -11.84 -6.41
N MET A 248 0.63 -11.21 -5.78
CA MET A 248 2.04 -11.58 -5.97
C MET A 248 2.32 -13.03 -5.56
N MET A 249 1.72 -13.50 -4.46
CA MET A 249 1.87 -14.87 -3.99
C MET A 249 1.22 -15.87 -4.97
N MET A 250 0.04 -15.56 -5.50
CA MET A 250 -0.65 -16.43 -6.47
C MET A 250 0.01 -16.41 -7.84
N ILE A 251 0.46 -15.24 -8.34
CA ILE A 251 1.25 -15.13 -9.56
C ILE A 251 2.52 -15.98 -9.45
N GLY A 252 3.29 -15.82 -8.35
CA GLY A 252 4.51 -16.58 -8.14
C GLY A 252 4.31 -18.09 -8.08
N LYS A 253 3.16 -18.56 -7.55
CA LYS A 253 2.80 -19.98 -7.51
C LYS A 253 2.28 -20.51 -8.83
N LEU A 254 1.44 -19.74 -9.54
CA LEU A 254 0.71 -20.24 -10.72
C LEU A 254 1.49 -20.06 -12.02
N ILE A 255 2.26 -18.99 -12.16
CA ILE A 255 2.96 -18.63 -13.42
C ILE A 255 4.45 -18.31 -13.27
N GLY A 256 4.96 -18.06 -12.05
CA GLY A 256 6.39 -17.92 -11.80
C GLY A 256 6.84 -16.53 -11.34
N TYR A 257 8.11 -16.43 -10.91
CA TYR A 257 8.65 -15.21 -10.29
C TYR A 257 9.02 -14.12 -11.28
N LYS A 258 9.35 -14.47 -12.49
CA LYS A 258 9.56 -13.52 -13.58
C LYS A 258 8.32 -12.64 -13.75
N GLU A 259 7.15 -13.25 -13.75
CA GLU A 259 5.87 -12.57 -13.89
C GLU A 259 5.54 -11.70 -12.67
N VAL A 260 5.95 -12.11 -11.47
CA VAL A 260 5.86 -11.27 -10.26
C VAL A 260 6.67 -9.98 -10.41
N ALA A 261 7.85 -10.03 -11.04
CA ALA A 261 8.68 -8.85 -11.29
C ALA A 261 7.94 -7.85 -12.20
N PHE A 262 7.41 -8.33 -13.31
CA PHE A 262 6.66 -7.49 -14.27
C PHE A 262 5.39 -6.90 -13.65
N TYR A 263 4.62 -7.75 -12.95
CA TYR A 263 3.44 -7.31 -12.21
C TYR A 263 3.77 -6.23 -11.19
N THR A 264 4.87 -6.37 -10.43
CA THR A 264 5.26 -5.41 -9.39
C THR A 264 5.45 -4.00 -9.95
N VAL A 265 6.17 -3.87 -11.07
CA VAL A 265 6.44 -2.57 -11.71
C VAL A 265 5.14 -1.96 -12.25
N ALA A 266 4.37 -2.73 -13.01
CA ALA A 266 3.12 -2.27 -13.60
C ALA A 266 2.06 -1.93 -12.52
N PHE A 267 1.94 -2.76 -11.47
CA PHE A 267 1.06 -2.51 -10.33
C PHE A 267 1.44 -1.22 -9.60
N PHE A 268 2.74 -0.95 -9.42
CA PHE A 268 3.20 0.28 -8.78
C PHE A 268 2.76 1.50 -9.58
N ILE A 269 2.94 1.49 -10.91
CA ILE A 269 2.54 2.59 -11.81
C ILE A 269 1.02 2.84 -11.67
N GLY A 270 0.19 1.80 -11.77
CA GLY A 270 -1.26 1.93 -11.65
C GLY A 270 -1.72 2.41 -10.26
N ASN A 271 -0.98 2.07 -9.20
CA ASN A 271 -1.36 2.39 -7.82
C ASN A 271 -1.00 3.84 -7.40
N VAL A 272 -0.22 4.60 -8.20
CA VAL A 272 0.14 6.00 -7.92
C VAL A 272 -1.11 6.89 -7.84
N ILE A 273 -2.19 6.55 -8.53
CA ILE A 273 -3.48 7.26 -8.51
C ILE A 273 -4.03 7.43 -7.08
N ARG A 274 -3.72 6.51 -6.19
CA ARG A 274 -4.17 6.53 -4.80
C ARG A 274 -3.40 7.51 -3.89
N VAL A 275 -2.31 8.09 -4.35
CA VAL A 275 -1.44 8.94 -3.51
C VAL A 275 -2.17 10.15 -2.91
N PRO A 276 -2.96 10.94 -3.66
CA PRO A 276 -3.71 12.07 -3.09
C PRO A 276 -4.72 11.64 -2.03
N ALA A 277 -5.32 10.46 -2.19
CA ALA A 277 -6.29 9.94 -1.23
C ALA A 277 -5.69 9.68 0.16
N ARG A 278 -4.40 9.30 0.23
CA ARG A 278 -3.69 9.13 1.52
C ARG A 278 -3.55 10.46 2.26
N ALA A 279 -3.20 11.53 1.52
CA ALA A 279 -3.06 12.87 2.10
C ALA A 279 -4.43 13.40 2.61
N ILE A 280 -5.47 13.32 1.77
CA ILE A 280 -6.84 13.73 2.16
C ILE A 280 -7.33 12.88 3.34
N GLY A 281 -7.09 11.56 3.31
CA GLY A 281 -7.46 10.64 4.37
C GLY A 281 -6.85 10.99 5.74
N SER A 282 -5.60 11.42 5.78
CA SER A 282 -4.92 11.81 7.02
C SER A 282 -5.57 13.02 7.71
N ILE A 283 -6.15 13.93 6.93
CA ILE A 283 -6.85 15.13 7.42
C ILE A 283 -8.30 14.81 7.79
N THR A 284 -8.97 14.01 6.97
CA THR A 284 -10.40 13.75 7.14
C THR A 284 -10.70 12.74 8.26
N THR A 285 -9.80 11.83 8.57
CA THR A 285 -9.99 10.82 9.63
C THR A 285 -10.31 11.44 11.00
N PRO A 286 -9.53 12.39 11.55
CA PRO A 286 -9.86 13.03 12.83
C PRO A 286 -11.12 13.87 12.76
N LEU A 287 -11.45 14.49 11.62
CA LEU A 287 -12.69 15.26 11.45
C LEU A 287 -13.91 14.34 11.51
N ILE A 288 -13.87 13.18 10.84
CA ILE A 288 -14.93 12.17 10.89
C ILE A 288 -15.11 11.65 12.32
N ALA A 289 -14.03 11.34 13.02
CA ALA A 289 -14.10 10.88 14.41
C ALA A 289 -14.80 11.90 15.31
N LYS A 290 -14.42 13.18 15.21
CA LYS A 290 -15.04 14.28 15.95
C LYS A 290 -16.52 14.49 15.59
N ALA A 291 -16.87 14.35 14.30
CA ALA A 291 -18.27 14.47 13.86
C ALA A 291 -19.12 13.31 14.39
N TRP A 292 -18.56 12.09 14.49
CA TRP A 292 -19.19 10.94 15.12
C TRP A 292 -19.43 11.14 16.63
N GLU A 293 -18.47 11.69 17.37
CA GLU A 293 -18.64 12.01 18.80
C GLU A 293 -19.84 12.95 19.03
N LYS A 294 -20.06 13.89 18.10
CA LYS A 294 -21.18 14.84 18.15
C LYS A 294 -22.47 14.31 17.51
N ASN A 295 -22.48 13.08 16.99
CA ASN A 295 -23.58 12.52 16.20
C ASN A 295 -24.01 13.42 15.02
N ASN A 296 -23.08 14.20 14.44
CA ASN A 296 -23.36 15.16 13.37
C ASN A 296 -23.26 14.49 11.98
N ILE A 297 -24.35 13.84 11.58
CA ILE A 297 -24.43 13.15 10.27
C ILE A 297 -24.33 14.13 9.09
N LYS A 298 -24.78 15.40 9.26
CA LYS A 298 -24.65 16.41 8.20
C LYS A 298 -23.17 16.71 7.91
N GLU A 299 -22.36 16.92 8.93
CA GLU A 299 -20.93 17.16 8.81
C GLU A 299 -20.21 15.94 8.19
N ILE A 300 -20.57 14.71 8.59
CA ILE A 300 -20.04 13.48 7.98
C ILE A 300 -20.39 13.42 6.51
N LYS A 301 -21.61 13.75 6.10
CA LYS A 301 -22.04 13.79 4.71
C LYS A 301 -21.24 14.81 3.91
N GLU A 302 -21.02 16.01 4.43
CA GLU A 302 -20.23 17.05 3.76
C GLU A 302 -18.77 16.61 3.57
N ILE A 303 -18.12 16.05 4.60
CA ILE A 303 -16.76 15.51 4.50
C ILE A 303 -16.72 14.37 3.47
N TYR A 304 -17.72 13.49 3.44
CA TYR A 304 -17.80 12.38 2.51
C TYR A 304 -17.85 12.84 1.05
N ILE A 305 -18.74 13.79 0.75
CA ILE A 305 -18.91 14.38 -0.60
C ILE A 305 -17.64 15.13 -1.02
N LYS A 306 -17.13 16.04 -0.18
CA LYS A 306 -15.94 16.83 -0.48
C LYS A 306 -14.71 15.96 -0.70
N SER A 307 -14.51 14.97 0.16
CA SER A 307 -13.38 14.02 0.00
C SER A 307 -13.49 13.20 -1.29
N SER A 308 -14.68 12.73 -1.65
CA SER A 308 -14.94 12.01 -2.90
C SER A 308 -14.59 12.86 -4.13
N ILE A 309 -15.12 14.09 -4.20
CA ILE A 309 -14.88 14.99 -5.34
C ILE A 309 -13.40 15.33 -5.45
N ASN A 310 -12.77 15.75 -4.35
CA ASN A 310 -11.37 16.17 -4.37
C ASN A 310 -10.43 15.00 -4.71
N GLN A 311 -10.68 13.80 -4.13
CA GLN A 311 -9.92 12.61 -4.46
C GLN A 311 -10.09 12.20 -5.92
N LEU A 312 -11.31 12.29 -6.48
CA LEU A 312 -11.56 11.96 -7.87
C LEU A 312 -10.90 12.97 -8.83
N LEU A 313 -10.91 14.26 -8.51
CA LEU A 313 -10.23 15.28 -9.30
C LEU A 313 -8.71 15.04 -9.37
N PHE A 314 -8.06 14.92 -8.22
CA PHE A 314 -6.61 14.69 -8.20
C PHE A 314 -6.24 13.31 -8.71
N GLY A 315 -7.03 12.28 -8.37
CA GLY A 315 -6.84 10.92 -8.87
C GLY A 315 -7.04 10.83 -10.38
N GLY A 316 -8.04 11.55 -10.91
CA GLY A 316 -8.33 11.65 -12.35
C GLY A 316 -7.22 12.35 -13.12
N LEU A 317 -6.65 13.43 -12.57
CA LEU A 317 -5.48 14.07 -13.15
C LEU A 317 -4.30 13.11 -13.26
N ILE A 318 -3.99 12.38 -12.17
CA ILE A 318 -2.90 11.40 -12.16
C ILE A 318 -3.21 10.22 -13.10
N PHE A 319 -4.47 9.77 -13.15
CA PHE A 319 -4.89 8.76 -14.12
C PHE A 319 -4.59 9.18 -15.55
N LEU A 320 -4.95 10.39 -15.94
CA LEU A 320 -4.67 10.93 -17.25
C LEU A 320 -3.16 11.10 -17.51
N LEU A 321 -2.40 11.57 -16.50
CA LEU A 321 -0.95 11.65 -16.57
C LEU A 321 -0.30 10.30 -16.86
N VAL A 322 -0.77 9.25 -16.21
CA VAL A 322 -0.26 7.89 -16.42
C VAL A 322 -0.75 7.33 -17.75
N TRP A 323 -2.05 7.37 -18.00
CA TRP A 323 -2.65 6.62 -19.12
C TRP A 323 -2.36 7.24 -20.50
N LEU A 324 -2.37 8.58 -20.60
CA LEU A 324 -2.01 9.26 -21.85
C LEU A 324 -0.53 9.10 -22.22
N ASN A 325 0.32 8.79 -21.26
CA ASN A 325 1.75 8.63 -21.45
C ASN A 325 2.24 7.18 -21.27
N ILE A 326 1.31 6.21 -21.21
CA ILE A 326 1.68 4.83 -20.83
C ILE A 326 2.62 4.17 -21.84
N ASP A 327 2.38 4.36 -23.14
CA ASP A 327 3.17 3.74 -24.20
C ASP A 327 4.61 4.32 -24.21
N ASP A 328 4.72 5.64 -24.13
CA ASP A 328 6.01 6.33 -24.02
C ASP A 328 6.73 5.97 -22.71
N GLY A 329 5.99 5.93 -21.60
CA GLY A 329 6.53 5.56 -20.29
C GLY A 329 7.06 4.13 -20.23
N LEU A 330 6.32 3.18 -20.81
CA LEU A 330 6.76 1.78 -20.88
C LEU A 330 7.93 1.60 -21.86
N SER A 331 8.00 2.36 -22.95
CA SER A 331 9.11 2.30 -23.91
C SER A 331 10.47 2.70 -23.29
N LEU A 332 10.46 3.48 -22.21
CA LEU A 332 11.68 3.83 -21.46
C LEU A 332 12.19 2.67 -20.56
N LEU A 333 11.38 1.63 -20.36
CA LEU A 333 11.78 0.46 -19.59
C LEU A 333 12.50 -0.55 -20.49
N PRO A 334 13.34 -1.45 -19.92
CA PRO A 334 13.87 -2.59 -20.65
C PRO A 334 12.76 -3.43 -21.30
N LEU A 335 12.98 -3.96 -22.48
CA LEU A 335 11.98 -4.68 -23.29
C LEU A 335 11.17 -5.73 -22.52
N LYS A 336 11.80 -6.45 -21.62
CA LYS A 336 11.13 -7.48 -20.78
C LYS A 336 10.05 -6.90 -19.86
N PHE A 337 10.15 -5.62 -19.46
CA PHE A 337 9.23 -4.95 -18.54
C PHE A 337 8.13 -4.12 -19.22
N GLN A 338 8.09 -4.09 -20.55
CA GLN A 338 7.14 -3.27 -21.31
C GLN A 338 5.74 -3.87 -21.40
N GLY A 339 5.57 -5.17 -21.15
CA GLY A 339 4.30 -5.90 -21.33
C GLY A 339 3.19 -5.61 -20.30
N GLY A 340 3.38 -4.71 -19.34
CA GLY A 340 2.46 -4.49 -18.23
C GLY A 340 1.32 -3.49 -18.48
N LYS A 341 1.02 -3.09 -19.73
CA LYS A 341 0.05 -2.02 -20.05
C LYS A 341 -1.36 -2.30 -19.49
N LEU A 342 -1.87 -3.52 -19.66
CA LEU A 342 -3.21 -3.88 -19.16
C LEU A 342 -3.23 -3.98 -17.62
N VAL A 343 -2.13 -4.41 -17.00
CA VAL A 343 -2.00 -4.39 -15.53
C VAL A 343 -2.14 -2.95 -15.03
N VAL A 344 -1.41 -1.99 -15.65
CA VAL A 344 -1.52 -0.57 -15.30
C VAL A 344 -2.94 -0.09 -15.46
N LEU A 345 -3.63 -0.42 -16.57
CA LEU A 345 -5.02 -0.02 -16.82
C LEU A 345 -5.97 -0.51 -15.74
N PHE A 346 -5.99 -1.82 -15.47
CA PHE A 346 -6.93 -2.41 -14.51
C PHE A 346 -6.70 -1.89 -13.11
N ILE A 347 -5.45 -1.80 -12.66
CA ILE A 347 -5.12 -1.24 -11.36
C ILE A 347 -5.47 0.25 -11.30
N ALA A 348 -5.13 1.03 -12.33
CA ALA A 348 -5.44 2.45 -12.40
C ALA A 348 -6.95 2.73 -12.32
N LEU A 349 -7.76 2.01 -13.09
CA LEU A 349 -9.23 2.12 -13.05
C LEU A 349 -9.81 1.71 -11.69
N SER A 350 -9.29 0.64 -11.10
CA SER A 350 -9.71 0.21 -9.76
C SER A 350 -9.41 1.27 -8.70
N GLN A 351 -8.24 1.89 -8.76
CA GLN A 351 -7.87 2.96 -7.84
C GLN A 351 -8.65 4.25 -8.12
N LEU A 352 -8.97 4.55 -9.38
CA LEU A 352 -9.83 5.68 -9.71
C LEU A 352 -11.23 5.51 -9.12
N PHE A 353 -11.81 4.31 -9.20
CA PHE A 353 -13.07 4.00 -8.54
C PHE A 353 -12.95 4.07 -7.00
N ASN A 354 -11.87 3.53 -6.44
CA ASN A 354 -11.61 3.57 -5.01
C ASN A 354 -11.56 5.01 -4.47
N VAL A 355 -10.85 5.92 -5.15
CA VAL A 355 -10.78 7.34 -4.75
C VAL A 355 -12.11 8.07 -5.00
N ALA A 356 -12.88 7.70 -6.03
CA ALA A 356 -14.21 8.24 -6.28
C ALA A 356 -15.21 7.92 -5.16
N THR A 357 -15.05 6.79 -4.46
CA THR A 357 -15.86 6.45 -3.28
C THR A 357 -15.43 7.16 -1.99
N GLY A 358 -14.40 7.99 -2.03
CA GLY A 358 -13.97 8.85 -0.93
C GLY A 358 -13.51 8.08 0.31
N VAL A 359 -13.92 8.57 1.47
CA VAL A 359 -13.47 8.08 2.79
C VAL A 359 -14.43 7.06 3.44
N ASN A 360 -15.09 6.24 2.64
CA ASN A 360 -16.09 5.26 3.08
C ASN A 360 -15.63 4.36 4.23
N GLY A 361 -14.41 3.80 4.14
CA GLY A 361 -13.84 2.97 5.19
C GLY A 361 -13.67 3.70 6.53
N MET A 362 -13.25 4.96 6.49
CA MET A 362 -13.05 5.78 7.70
C MET A 362 -14.38 6.12 8.39
N ILE A 363 -15.45 6.34 7.61
CA ILE A 363 -16.80 6.55 8.13
C ILE A 363 -17.27 5.31 8.89
N ILE A 364 -17.10 4.13 8.31
CA ILE A 364 -17.53 2.85 8.93
C ILE A 364 -16.71 2.55 10.19
N VAL A 365 -15.38 2.65 10.12
CA VAL A 365 -14.50 2.30 11.25
C VAL A 365 -14.72 3.19 12.47
N ASN A 366 -15.03 4.48 12.27
CA ASN A 366 -15.31 5.41 13.36
C ASN A 366 -16.76 5.35 13.86
N SER A 367 -17.66 4.61 13.21
CA SER A 367 -19.06 4.46 13.59
C SER A 367 -19.28 3.33 14.61
N LYS A 368 -20.51 3.25 15.15
CA LYS A 368 -20.96 2.09 15.94
C LYS A 368 -20.94 0.77 15.15
N HIS A 369 -20.83 0.83 13.83
CA HIS A 369 -20.82 -0.31 12.92
C HIS A 369 -19.40 -0.74 12.50
N TYR A 370 -18.36 -0.37 13.24
CA TYR A 370 -16.96 -0.67 12.94
C TYR A 370 -16.67 -2.17 12.63
N LYS A 371 -17.48 -3.10 13.23
CA LYS A 371 -17.35 -4.54 12.96
C LYS A 371 -17.61 -4.90 11.48
N PHE A 372 -18.41 -4.10 10.78
CA PHE A 372 -18.67 -4.33 9.37
C PHE A 372 -17.42 -4.23 8.51
N ASP A 373 -16.48 -3.34 8.88
CA ASP A 373 -15.20 -3.23 8.15
C ASP A 373 -14.38 -4.52 8.21
N LEU A 374 -14.42 -5.25 9.34
CA LEU A 374 -13.80 -6.55 9.48
C LEU A 374 -14.42 -7.57 8.50
N TYR A 375 -15.74 -7.68 8.48
CA TYR A 375 -16.43 -8.61 7.58
C TYR A 375 -16.22 -8.23 6.11
N ALA A 376 -16.24 -6.94 5.79
CA ALA A 376 -15.98 -6.45 4.43
C ALA A 376 -14.56 -6.77 3.96
N ASN A 377 -13.54 -6.59 4.82
CA ASN A 377 -12.15 -6.96 4.48
C ASN A 377 -11.97 -8.48 4.32
N PHE A 378 -12.64 -9.29 5.14
CA PHE A 378 -12.63 -10.74 4.97
C PHE A 378 -13.31 -11.17 3.66
N LEU A 379 -14.45 -10.58 3.35
CA LEU A 379 -15.15 -10.82 2.09
C LEU A 379 -14.28 -10.40 0.89
N LEU A 380 -13.60 -9.25 0.98
CA LEU A 380 -12.66 -8.82 -0.06
C LEU A 380 -11.57 -9.87 -0.28
N LEU A 381 -10.99 -10.44 0.78
CA LEU A 381 -10.00 -11.51 0.66
C LEU A 381 -10.57 -12.72 -0.08
N CYS A 382 -11.75 -13.20 0.31
CA CYS A 382 -12.40 -14.35 -0.34
C CYS A 382 -12.67 -14.08 -1.83
N ILE A 383 -13.19 -12.91 -2.16
CA ILE A 383 -13.46 -12.49 -3.54
C ILE A 383 -12.16 -12.39 -4.35
N THR A 384 -11.12 -11.80 -3.79
CA THR A 384 -9.82 -11.66 -4.49
C THR A 384 -9.18 -13.02 -4.74
N LEU A 385 -9.19 -13.93 -3.75
CA LEU A 385 -8.70 -15.31 -3.93
C LEU A 385 -9.48 -16.06 -5.02
N TYR A 386 -10.82 -15.94 -5.01
CA TYR A 386 -11.70 -16.59 -5.98
C TYR A 386 -11.45 -16.09 -7.41
N PHE A 387 -11.37 -14.76 -7.60
CA PHE A 387 -11.10 -14.20 -8.92
C PHE A 387 -9.67 -14.45 -9.40
N ASN A 388 -8.67 -14.38 -8.52
CA ASN A 388 -7.31 -14.76 -8.87
C ASN A 388 -7.21 -16.22 -9.33
N TRP A 389 -7.95 -17.12 -8.67
CA TRP A 389 -7.99 -18.52 -9.05
C TRP A 389 -8.62 -18.74 -10.43
N ILE A 390 -9.59 -17.90 -10.83
CA ILE A 390 -10.24 -17.97 -12.14
C ILE A 390 -9.40 -17.31 -13.24
N PHE A 391 -8.85 -16.10 -12.98
CA PHE A 391 -8.28 -15.26 -14.03
C PHE A 391 -6.78 -15.43 -14.22
N ILE A 392 -6.01 -15.89 -13.21
CA ILE A 392 -4.54 -16.04 -13.38
C ILE A 392 -4.18 -17.23 -14.30
N PRO A 393 -4.79 -18.44 -14.19
CA PRO A 393 -4.39 -19.56 -15.01
C PRO A 393 -4.59 -19.30 -16.51
N GLU A 394 -3.67 -19.75 -17.34
CA GLU A 394 -3.78 -19.68 -18.81
C GLU A 394 -4.96 -20.48 -19.37
N THR A 395 -5.40 -21.49 -18.63
CA THR A 395 -6.60 -22.29 -18.92
C THR A 395 -7.92 -21.57 -18.66
N SER A 396 -7.85 -20.30 -18.20
CA SER A 396 -9.03 -19.49 -17.97
C SER A 396 -9.88 -19.33 -19.24
N PRO A 397 -11.22 -19.37 -19.12
CA PRO A 397 -12.11 -19.08 -20.26
C PRO A 397 -11.98 -17.65 -20.80
N PHE A 398 -11.25 -16.78 -20.10
CA PHE A 398 -11.01 -15.38 -20.47
C PHE A 398 -9.67 -15.17 -21.20
N SER A 399 -8.97 -16.24 -21.56
CA SER A 399 -7.70 -16.19 -22.29
C SER A 399 -7.82 -15.50 -23.67
N THR A 400 -8.96 -15.65 -24.34
CA THR A 400 -9.27 -14.97 -25.62
C THR A 400 -9.29 -13.45 -25.53
N TYR A 401 -9.46 -12.89 -24.33
CA TYR A 401 -9.48 -11.44 -24.07
C TYR A 401 -8.17 -10.93 -23.46
N ASP A 402 -7.13 -11.72 -23.44
CA ASP A 402 -5.85 -11.43 -22.76
C ASP A 402 -5.98 -11.13 -21.24
N ILE A 403 -7.06 -11.69 -20.61
CA ILE A 403 -7.33 -11.56 -19.17
C ILE A 403 -6.85 -12.84 -18.48
N VAL A 404 -5.55 -13.10 -18.58
CA VAL A 404 -4.85 -14.22 -17.94
C VAL A 404 -3.49 -13.76 -17.39
N GLY A 405 -2.82 -14.60 -16.64
CA GLY A 405 -1.51 -14.29 -16.10
C GLY A 405 -1.53 -13.04 -15.20
N ILE A 406 -0.59 -12.15 -15.42
CA ILE A 406 -0.51 -10.88 -14.68
C ILE A 406 -1.69 -9.94 -14.98
N ASN A 407 -2.21 -9.96 -16.22
CA ASN A 407 -3.39 -9.20 -16.60
C ASN A 407 -4.64 -9.72 -15.85
N GLY A 408 -4.77 -11.05 -15.75
CA GLY A 408 -5.82 -11.70 -14.99
C GLY A 408 -5.79 -11.35 -13.50
N ALA A 409 -4.62 -11.32 -12.88
CA ALA A 409 -4.44 -10.89 -11.49
C ALA A 409 -4.86 -9.42 -11.28
N ALA A 410 -4.45 -8.53 -12.21
CA ALA A 410 -4.83 -7.12 -12.14
C ALA A 410 -6.34 -6.91 -12.32
N PHE A 411 -6.97 -7.66 -13.24
CA PHE A 411 -8.41 -7.64 -13.45
C PHE A 411 -9.18 -8.17 -12.24
N ALA A 412 -8.71 -9.29 -11.65
CA ALA A 412 -9.25 -9.87 -10.42
C ALA A 412 -9.27 -8.85 -9.28
N THR A 413 -8.13 -8.17 -9.07
CA THR A 413 -8.00 -7.12 -8.06
C THR A 413 -8.90 -5.92 -8.38
N ALA A 414 -8.98 -5.50 -9.64
CA ALA A 414 -9.86 -4.40 -10.05
C ALA A 414 -11.32 -4.70 -9.74
N LEU A 415 -11.80 -5.89 -10.11
CA LEU A 415 -13.17 -6.33 -9.87
C LEU A 415 -13.44 -6.46 -8.36
N SER A 416 -12.50 -7.01 -7.60
CA SER A 416 -12.61 -7.15 -6.14
C SER A 416 -12.73 -5.80 -5.44
N ILE A 417 -11.91 -4.81 -5.81
CA ILE A 417 -11.94 -3.45 -5.25
C ILE A 417 -13.26 -2.75 -5.62
N LEU A 418 -13.75 -2.94 -6.84
CA LEU A 418 -15.03 -2.39 -7.29
C LEU A 418 -16.19 -2.93 -6.45
N ILE A 419 -16.29 -4.25 -6.31
CA ILE A 419 -17.33 -4.92 -5.50
C ILE A 419 -17.23 -4.46 -4.04
N PHE A 420 -16.03 -4.47 -3.46
CA PHE A 420 -15.78 -4.07 -2.07
C PHE A 420 -16.22 -2.65 -1.75
N ASN A 421 -15.83 -1.68 -2.58
CA ASN A 421 -16.24 -0.30 -2.36
C ASN A 421 -17.74 -0.08 -2.59
N THR A 422 -18.33 -0.80 -3.55
CA THR A 422 -19.78 -0.77 -3.78
C THR A 422 -20.54 -1.30 -2.57
N ILE A 423 -20.11 -2.41 -1.99
CA ILE A 423 -20.71 -2.98 -0.76
C ILE A 423 -20.61 -1.98 0.40
N LYS A 424 -19.45 -1.36 0.63
CA LYS A 424 -19.28 -0.33 1.66
C LYS A 424 -20.19 0.88 1.44
N MET A 425 -20.30 1.33 0.21
CA MET A 425 -21.14 2.46 -0.16
C MET A 425 -22.63 2.14 0.07
N ILE A 426 -23.10 0.96 -0.36
CA ILE A 426 -24.47 0.50 -0.12
C ILE A 426 -24.75 0.41 1.37
N PHE A 427 -23.81 -0.13 2.16
CA PHE A 427 -23.97 -0.23 3.61
C PHE A 427 -24.11 1.15 4.27
N ILE A 428 -23.27 2.12 3.91
CA ILE A 428 -23.34 3.50 4.41
C ILE A 428 -24.69 4.12 4.04
N TYR A 429 -25.15 3.94 2.80
CA TYR A 429 -26.44 4.44 2.35
C TYR A 429 -27.60 3.84 3.14
N GLN A 430 -27.60 2.52 3.35
CA GLN A 430 -28.67 1.84 4.10
C GLN A 430 -28.73 2.27 5.58
N LYS A 431 -27.57 2.42 6.24
CA LYS A 431 -27.50 2.70 7.67
C LYS A 431 -27.54 4.18 8.04
N MET A 432 -27.03 5.05 7.16
CA MET A 432 -26.82 6.47 7.47
C MET A 432 -27.56 7.39 6.47
N LYS A 433 -28.10 6.85 5.38
CA LYS A 433 -28.79 7.60 4.31
C LYS A 433 -27.93 8.70 3.68
N ILE A 434 -26.60 8.47 3.59
CA ILE A 434 -25.63 9.37 2.96
C ILE A 434 -24.90 8.65 1.84
N GLN A 435 -24.50 9.38 0.81
CA GLN A 435 -23.72 8.88 -0.33
C GLN A 435 -22.69 9.92 -0.78
N PRO A 436 -21.58 9.51 -1.45
CA PRO A 436 -20.54 10.44 -1.88
C PRO A 436 -20.85 11.14 -3.21
N PHE A 437 -21.67 10.53 -4.07
CA PHE A 437 -21.87 10.97 -5.45
C PHE A 437 -22.86 12.12 -5.54
N THR A 438 -22.47 13.12 -6.33
CA THR A 438 -23.25 14.31 -6.61
C THR A 438 -23.13 14.67 -8.09
N PHE A 439 -23.82 15.70 -8.53
CA PHE A 439 -23.68 16.23 -9.90
C PHE A 439 -22.23 16.66 -10.19
N ASN A 440 -21.49 17.15 -9.19
CA ASN A 440 -20.08 17.47 -9.35
C ASN A 440 -19.18 16.23 -9.56
N THR A 441 -19.57 15.07 -9.04
CA THR A 441 -18.90 13.79 -9.36
C THR A 441 -19.06 13.46 -10.86
N LEU A 442 -20.27 13.64 -11.40
CA LEU A 442 -20.51 13.46 -12.84
C LEU A 442 -19.71 14.45 -13.69
N LYS A 443 -19.68 15.74 -13.29
CA LYS A 443 -18.81 16.74 -13.95
C LYS A 443 -17.33 16.33 -13.93
N SER A 444 -16.84 15.75 -12.82
CA SER A 444 -15.46 15.26 -12.73
C SER A 444 -15.18 14.14 -13.73
N ILE A 445 -16.11 13.19 -13.86
CA ILE A 445 -15.99 12.09 -14.83
C ILE A 445 -16.00 12.62 -16.26
N ILE A 446 -16.92 13.54 -16.56
CA ILE A 446 -17.00 14.18 -17.89
C ILE A 446 -15.71 14.96 -18.18
N LEU A 447 -15.18 15.71 -17.21
CA LEU A 447 -13.91 16.42 -17.35
C LEU A 447 -12.77 15.46 -17.75
N ILE A 448 -12.63 14.34 -17.02
CA ILE A 448 -11.62 13.33 -17.30
C ILE A 448 -11.79 12.79 -18.73
N GLY A 449 -13.02 12.46 -19.13
CA GLY A 449 -13.33 11.97 -20.48
C GLY A 449 -13.02 12.99 -21.56
N VAL A 450 -13.49 14.23 -21.40
CA VAL A 450 -13.25 15.31 -22.38
C VAL A 450 -11.77 15.57 -22.58
N VAL A 451 -11.01 15.70 -21.48
CA VAL A 451 -9.56 15.93 -21.56
C VAL A 451 -8.84 14.73 -22.19
N TYR A 452 -9.24 13.50 -21.83
CA TYR A 452 -8.69 12.29 -22.45
C TYR A 452 -8.88 12.31 -23.98
N PHE A 453 -10.11 12.46 -24.46
CA PHE A 453 -10.41 12.47 -25.88
C PHE A 453 -9.74 13.65 -26.60
N SER A 454 -9.73 14.85 -26.01
CA SER A 454 -9.08 16.02 -26.60
C SER A 454 -7.59 15.81 -26.87
N ILE A 455 -6.89 15.12 -25.95
CA ILE A 455 -5.44 14.89 -26.06
C ILE A 455 -5.14 13.65 -26.92
N SER A 456 -5.97 12.60 -26.83
CA SER A 456 -5.74 11.35 -27.56
C SER A 456 -5.81 11.49 -29.10
N TYR A 457 -6.50 12.50 -29.60
CA TYR A 457 -6.57 12.79 -31.06
C TYR A 457 -5.41 13.65 -31.58
N ILE A 458 -4.53 14.14 -30.70
CA ILE A 458 -3.38 14.96 -31.09
C ILE A 458 -2.19 14.06 -31.39
N SER A 459 -1.58 14.24 -32.58
CA SER A 459 -0.34 13.60 -32.94
C SER A 459 0.84 14.27 -32.22
N PHE A 460 1.64 13.50 -31.51
CA PHE A 460 2.81 14.02 -30.82
C PHE A 460 4.10 13.62 -31.54
N PRO A 461 5.21 14.37 -31.34
CA PRO A 461 6.52 14.03 -31.92
C PRO A 461 6.98 12.62 -31.52
N GLU A 462 7.76 11.97 -32.42
CA GLU A 462 8.33 10.63 -32.17
C GLU A 462 9.35 10.61 -31.01
N ASN A 463 9.97 11.76 -30.72
CA ASN A 463 10.88 11.85 -29.58
C ASN A 463 10.11 11.76 -28.28
N VAL A 464 10.35 10.69 -27.52
CA VAL A 464 9.63 10.33 -26.28
C VAL A 464 9.66 11.46 -25.25
N LEU A 465 10.81 12.13 -25.06
CA LEU A 465 10.92 13.20 -24.06
C LEU A 465 10.09 14.44 -24.44
N TYR A 466 10.14 14.84 -25.71
CA TYR A 466 9.31 15.94 -26.20
C TYR A 466 7.82 15.61 -26.15
N SER A 467 7.45 14.40 -26.54
CA SER A 467 6.09 13.88 -26.45
C SER A 467 5.55 13.97 -25.02
N LEU A 468 6.31 13.45 -24.05
CA LEU A 468 5.95 13.51 -22.63
C LEU A 468 5.76 14.96 -22.14
N ILE A 469 6.73 15.85 -22.41
CA ILE A 469 6.67 17.26 -21.96
C ILE A 469 5.45 17.97 -22.56
N LEU A 470 5.17 17.77 -23.86
CA LEU A 470 4.04 18.40 -24.51
C LEU A 470 2.71 17.87 -23.98
N ARG A 471 2.56 16.55 -23.80
CA ARG A 471 1.34 15.97 -23.21
C ARG A 471 1.14 16.43 -21.78
N PHE A 472 2.18 16.50 -20.95
CA PHE A 472 2.10 17.06 -19.60
C PHE A 472 1.61 18.51 -19.64
N SER A 473 2.24 19.36 -20.44
CA SER A 473 1.90 20.77 -20.53
C SER A 473 0.46 20.97 -20.99
N LEU A 474 0.05 20.23 -22.03
CA LEU A 474 -1.30 20.31 -22.58
C LEU A 474 -2.36 19.79 -21.60
N LEU A 475 -2.04 18.70 -20.89
CA LEU A 475 -2.93 18.15 -19.88
C LEU A 475 -3.19 19.18 -18.76
N PHE A 476 -2.16 19.81 -18.21
CA PHE A 476 -2.34 20.84 -17.18
C PHE A 476 -3.06 22.08 -17.74
N ALA A 477 -2.74 22.50 -18.97
CA ALA A 477 -3.37 23.64 -19.63
C ALA A 477 -4.86 23.44 -19.92
N LEU A 478 -5.31 22.20 -20.11
CA LEU A 478 -6.73 21.88 -20.32
C LEU A 478 -7.44 21.54 -19.00
N TYR A 479 -6.84 20.67 -18.18
CA TYR A 479 -7.51 20.12 -17.01
C TYR A 479 -7.79 21.17 -15.93
N ILE A 480 -6.78 22.00 -15.60
CA ILE A 480 -6.91 22.99 -14.52
C ILE A 480 -7.94 24.09 -14.88
N PRO A 481 -7.88 24.76 -16.04
CA PRO A 481 -8.87 25.77 -16.38
C PRO A 481 -10.29 25.21 -16.47
N LEU A 482 -10.49 24.05 -17.10
CA LEU A 482 -11.81 23.43 -17.18
C LEU A 482 -12.37 23.06 -15.80
N MET A 483 -11.54 22.51 -14.90
CA MET A 483 -11.93 22.21 -13.53
C MET A 483 -12.42 23.47 -12.78
N LEU A 484 -11.74 24.60 -12.96
CA LEU A 484 -12.06 25.88 -12.33
C LEU A 484 -13.32 26.53 -12.93
N ILE A 485 -13.44 26.54 -14.27
CA ILE A 485 -14.58 27.11 -15.00
C ILE A 485 -15.88 26.37 -14.61
N PHE A 486 -15.85 25.04 -14.58
CA PHE A 486 -17.01 24.22 -14.20
C PHE A 486 -17.28 24.21 -12.69
N LYS A 487 -16.44 24.89 -11.88
CA LYS A 487 -16.57 24.99 -10.42
C LYS A 487 -16.84 23.62 -9.76
N ILE A 488 -16.05 22.62 -10.13
CA ILE A 488 -16.29 21.23 -9.74
C ILE A 488 -16.03 21.04 -8.23
N SER A 489 -14.97 21.67 -7.70
CA SER A 489 -14.65 21.66 -6.27
C SER A 489 -14.62 23.09 -5.71
N GLU A 490 -15.49 23.36 -4.75
CA GLU A 490 -15.51 24.64 -4.05
C GLU A 490 -14.21 24.89 -3.28
N ASP A 491 -13.63 23.84 -2.69
CA ASP A 491 -12.41 23.95 -1.90
C ASP A 491 -11.21 24.33 -2.77
N VAL A 492 -11.06 23.68 -3.94
CA VAL A 492 -9.99 23.98 -4.90
C VAL A 492 -10.16 25.37 -5.49
N ASN A 493 -11.38 25.74 -5.89
CA ASN A 493 -11.66 27.06 -6.43
C ASN A 493 -11.32 28.17 -5.44
N LYS A 494 -11.68 28.03 -4.16
CA LYS A 494 -11.32 28.98 -3.11
C LYS A 494 -9.81 29.14 -2.94
N ILE A 495 -9.09 28.03 -2.86
CA ILE A 495 -7.63 28.04 -2.74
C ILE A 495 -6.99 28.76 -3.92
N VAL A 496 -7.44 28.48 -5.16
CA VAL A 496 -6.88 29.14 -6.36
C VAL A 496 -7.16 30.64 -6.36
N ILE A 497 -8.38 31.05 -5.99
CA ILE A 497 -8.75 32.47 -5.89
C ILE A 497 -7.89 33.16 -4.80
N GLU A 498 -7.77 32.57 -3.62
CA GLU A 498 -6.95 33.14 -2.52
C GLU A 498 -5.47 33.29 -2.90
N VAL A 499 -4.92 32.30 -3.62
CA VAL A 499 -3.54 32.36 -4.15
C VAL A 499 -3.41 33.45 -5.22
N TRP A 500 -4.39 33.52 -6.16
CA TRP A 500 -4.42 34.55 -7.20
C TRP A 500 -4.48 35.95 -6.62
N ASP A 501 -5.42 36.20 -5.70
CA ASP A 501 -5.58 37.49 -5.03
C ASP A 501 -4.33 37.90 -4.24
N LYS A 502 -3.67 36.94 -3.60
CA LYS A 502 -2.46 37.21 -2.81
C LYS A 502 -1.24 37.60 -3.67
N TYR A 503 -1.08 36.99 -4.84
CA TYR A 503 0.14 37.17 -5.65
C TYR A 503 -0.04 38.12 -6.84
N PHE A 504 -1.26 38.34 -7.32
CA PHE A 504 -1.52 39.13 -8.53
C PHE A 504 -2.35 40.40 -8.31
N ILE A 505 -3.11 40.52 -7.19
CA ILE A 505 -3.98 41.68 -6.94
C ILE A 505 -3.44 42.52 -5.76
N ARG A 506 -2.66 41.96 -4.83
CA ARG A 506 -2.10 42.68 -3.67
C ARG A 506 -0.63 43.10 -3.83
N ASN A 507 -0.09 43.15 -5.04
CA ASN A 507 1.18 43.83 -5.33
C ASN A 507 0.91 45.19 -5.96
#